data_698bb8eb504f253c0ab8da39afb9166b
#
_entry.id   698bb8eb504f253c0ab8da39afb9166b
#
_cell.length_a   1.000
_cell.length_b   1.000
_cell.length_c   1.000
_cell.angle_alpha   90.00
_cell.angle_beta   90.00
_cell.angle_gamma   90.00
#
_symmetry.space_group_name_H-M   'P 1'
#
loop_
_entity.id
_entity.type
_entity.pdbx_description
1 polymer ?
#
loop_
_entity_poly.entity_id
_entity_poly.type
_entity_poly.pdbx_seq_one_letter_code
_entity_poly.pdbx_strand_id
1 'polypeptide(L)'
;DYNLDRLIPGIIINTLKNKKIVIRSNGKLIRDYIYVRDAAKAYIMLLKKMLKNNKKLFIYNIGSKHNLTALIMLNKIQKLMKKKINPLIKNNSKIEIKKQKLNYQKAFKELKWKPSANLEKSLLETITWYKKNLPYFK
;
A
#
# COMPACT_ATOMS: atom_id res chain seq x y z
N ASP A 1 2.93 -9.75 0.79
CA ASP A 1 2.46 -9.84 -0.59
C ASP A 1 3.60 -10.41 -1.47
N TYR A 2 3.35 -11.52 -2.14
CA TYR A 2 4.35 -12.20 -3.00
C TYR A 2 4.32 -11.72 -4.45
N ASN A 3 3.36 -10.87 -4.82
CA ASN A 3 3.26 -10.34 -6.17
C ASN A 3 4.23 -9.16 -6.37
N LEU A 4 5.35 -9.44 -7.06
CA LEU A 4 6.39 -8.44 -7.35
C LEU A 4 5.99 -7.42 -8.44
N ASP A 5 4.89 -7.66 -9.13
CA ASP A 5 4.30 -6.67 -10.05
C ASP A 5 3.59 -5.52 -9.33
N ARG A 6 3.34 -5.67 -8.04
CA ARG A 6 2.84 -4.57 -7.22
C ARG A 6 3.95 -3.60 -6.84
N LEU A 7 3.61 -2.31 -6.79
CA LEU A 7 4.58 -1.22 -6.64
C LEU A 7 5.53 -1.40 -5.43
N ILE A 8 4.99 -1.53 -4.22
CA ILE A 8 5.80 -1.56 -2.98
C ILE A 8 6.66 -2.83 -2.91
N PRO A 9 6.12 -4.06 -3.09
CA PRO A 9 6.93 -5.27 -3.15
C PRO A 9 8.02 -5.20 -4.22
N GLY A 10 7.65 -4.80 -5.45
CA GLY A 10 8.59 -4.68 -6.56
C GLY A 10 9.73 -3.72 -6.28
N ILE A 11 9.45 -2.53 -5.70
CA ILE A 11 10.50 -1.58 -5.32
C ILE A 11 11.43 -2.21 -4.29
N ILE A 12 10.89 -2.77 -3.20
CA ILE A 12 11.71 -3.28 -2.08
C ILE A 12 12.58 -4.44 -2.55
N ILE A 13 12.00 -5.47 -3.19
CA ILE A 13 12.72 -6.66 -3.63
C ILE A 13 13.78 -6.33 -4.68
N ASN A 14 13.43 -5.50 -5.69
CA ASN A 14 14.40 -5.12 -6.70
C ASN A 14 15.53 -4.25 -6.11
N THR A 15 15.22 -3.40 -5.12
CA THR A 15 16.27 -2.65 -4.39
C THR A 15 17.19 -3.59 -3.61
N LEU A 16 16.66 -4.60 -2.92
CA LEU A 16 17.44 -5.60 -2.19
C LEU A 16 18.34 -6.40 -3.12
N LYS A 17 17.84 -6.77 -4.29
CA LYS A 17 18.54 -7.60 -5.28
C LYS A 17 19.42 -6.81 -6.26
N ASN A 18 19.56 -5.51 -6.13
CA ASN A 18 20.23 -4.64 -7.13
C ASN A 18 19.64 -4.75 -8.54
N LYS A 19 18.36 -5.07 -8.67
CA LYS A 19 17.68 -5.20 -9.95
C LYS A 19 17.00 -3.89 -10.34
N LYS A 20 16.73 -3.74 -11.65
CA LYS A 20 16.04 -2.59 -12.22
C LYS A 20 14.61 -2.47 -11.67
N ILE A 21 14.25 -1.28 -11.20
CA ILE A 21 12.88 -0.97 -10.78
C ILE A 21 12.09 -0.50 -12.01
N VAL A 22 10.93 -1.08 -12.27
CA VAL A 22 10.08 -0.71 -13.40
C VAL A 22 8.80 -0.04 -12.89
N ILE A 23 8.52 1.17 -13.37
CA ILE A 23 7.24 1.87 -13.16
C ILE A 23 6.50 1.87 -14.49
N ARG A 24 5.34 1.20 -14.57
CA ARG A 24 4.59 1.01 -15.82
C ARG A 24 3.88 2.27 -16.27
N SER A 25 3.37 3.07 -15.34
CA SER A 25 2.77 4.38 -15.61
C SER A 25 3.83 5.48 -15.70
N ASN A 26 3.39 6.72 -15.85
CA ASN A 26 4.29 7.89 -15.76
C ASN A 26 4.81 8.17 -14.33
N GLY A 27 4.41 7.38 -13.35
CA GLY A 27 4.81 7.53 -11.95
C GLY A 27 4.10 8.66 -11.18
N LYS A 28 3.25 9.47 -11.84
CA LYS A 28 2.59 10.65 -11.26
C LYS A 28 1.15 10.39 -10.80
N LEU A 29 0.62 9.18 -11.05
CA LEU A 29 -0.74 8.81 -10.65
C LEU A 29 -0.84 8.66 -9.14
N ILE A 30 -1.87 9.26 -8.53
CA ILE A 30 -2.08 9.23 -7.09
C ILE A 30 -2.88 7.98 -6.72
N ARG A 31 -2.38 7.25 -5.71
CA ARG A 31 -3.02 6.06 -5.14
C ARG A 31 -3.14 6.18 -3.63
N ASP A 32 -4.13 5.49 -3.08
CA ASP A 32 -4.37 5.39 -1.65
C ASP A 32 -3.60 4.19 -1.10
N TYR A 33 -2.58 4.44 -0.27
CA TYR A 33 -1.71 3.40 0.29
C TYR A 33 -2.09 3.09 1.73
N ILE A 34 -2.81 2.01 1.94
CA ILE A 34 -3.20 1.54 3.26
C ILE A 34 -2.21 0.50 3.80
N TYR A 35 -1.90 0.61 5.09
CA TYR A 35 -1.09 -0.40 5.76
C TYR A 35 -1.93 -1.63 6.11
N VAL A 36 -1.36 -2.82 5.89
CA VAL A 36 -2.07 -4.09 6.05
C VAL A 36 -2.67 -4.28 7.44
N ARG A 37 -1.99 -3.81 8.50
CA ARG A 37 -2.54 -3.92 9.87
C ARG A 37 -3.76 -3.02 10.08
N ASP A 38 -3.84 -1.86 9.44
CA ASP A 38 -5.04 -1.02 9.50
C ASP A 38 -6.20 -1.68 8.75
N ALA A 39 -5.93 -2.30 7.60
CA ALA A 39 -6.93 -3.09 6.88
C ALA A 39 -7.42 -4.28 7.73
N ALA A 40 -6.50 -5.05 8.34
CA ALA A 40 -6.85 -6.17 9.21
C ALA A 40 -7.72 -5.73 10.41
N LYS A 41 -7.40 -4.59 11.03
CA LYS A 41 -8.25 -4.00 12.09
C LYS A 41 -9.66 -3.71 11.60
N ALA A 42 -9.79 -3.16 10.37
CA ALA A 42 -11.12 -2.89 9.80
C ALA A 42 -11.95 -4.18 9.65
N TYR A 43 -11.34 -5.26 9.16
CA TYR A 43 -12.00 -6.57 9.06
C TYR A 43 -12.44 -7.10 10.43
N ILE A 44 -11.59 -7.02 11.46
CA ILE A 44 -11.94 -7.46 12.81
C ILE A 44 -13.11 -6.63 13.36
N MET A 45 -13.10 -5.31 13.17
CA MET A 45 -14.18 -4.44 13.64
C MET A 45 -15.49 -4.69 12.88
N LEU A 46 -15.40 -4.97 11.59
CA LEU A 46 -16.54 -5.36 10.77
C LEU A 46 -17.13 -6.70 11.25
N LEU A 47 -16.29 -7.72 11.48
CA LEU A 47 -16.71 -9.01 12.00
C LEU A 47 -17.47 -8.85 13.33
N LYS A 48 -16.91 -8.08 14.28
CA LYS A 48 -17.58 -7.79 15.57
C LYS A 48 -18.94 -7.11 15.38
N LYS A 49 -19.09 -6.24 14.38
CA LYS A 49 -20.37 -5.61 14.06
C LYS A 49 -21.35 -6.61 13.45
N MET A 50 -20.88 -7.47 12.56
CA MET A 50 -21.70 -8.51 11.93
C MET A 50 -22.28 -9.48 12.96
N LEU A 51 -21.49 -9.91 13.94
CA LEU A 51 -21.93 -10.80 15.01
C LEU A 51 -23.01 -10.18 15.92
N LYS A 52 -23.10 -8.85 15.95
CA LYS A 52 -24.10 -8.13 16.77
C LYS A 52 -25.33 -7.68 16.01
N ASN A 53 -25.40 -7.92 14.71
CA ASN A 53 -26.47 -7.42 13.85
C ASN A 53 -26.92 -8.48 12.86
N ASN A 54 -28.24 -8.60 12.69
CA ASN A 54 -28.85 -9.52 11.71
C ASN A 54 -28.84 -8.97 10.27
N LYS A 55 -28.14 -7.87 9.99
CA LYS A 55 -28.01 -7.35 8.62
C LYS A 55 -27.20 -8.30 7.77
N LYS A 56 -27.68 -8.58 6.55
CA LYS A 56 -27.01 -9.51 5.61
C LYS A 56 -25.89 -8.85 4.79
N LEU A 57 -25.84 -7.51 4.70
CA LEU A 57 -24.90 -6.80 3.85
C LEU A 57 -24.29 -5.58 4.55
N PHE A 58 -22.97 -5.51 4.51
CA PHE A 58 -22.18 -4.38 4.99
C PHE A 58 -21.17 -3.95 3.92
N ILE A 59 -21.19 -2.68 3.54
CA ILE A 59 -20.28 -2.11 2.52
C ILE A 59 -19.58 -0.90 3.13
N TYR A 60 -18.23 -0.95 3.17
CA TYR A 60 -17.38 0.12 3.66
C TYR A 60 -16.16 0.33 2.76
N ASN A 61 -15.81 1.58 2.53
CA ASN A 61 -14.50 1.93 2.00
C ASN A 61 -13.48 2.02 3.15
N ILE A 62 -12.37 1.32 2.99
CA ILE A 62 -11.25 1.33 3.92
C ILE A 62 -10.08 2.02 3.23
N GLY A 63 -9.92 3.30 3.49
CA GLY A 63 -8.90 4.15 2.89
C GLY A 63 -7.84 4.59 3.87
N SER A 64 -6.78 5.22 3.38
CA SER A 64 -5.71 5.77 4.20
C SER A 64 -5.72 7.31 4.22
N LYS A 65 -4.72 7.88 4.91
CA LYS A 65 -4.36 9.31 4.80
C LYS A 65 -3.21 9.53 3.79
N HIS A 66 -2.67 8.45 3.22
CA HIS A 66 -1.43 8.47 2.43
C HIS A 66 -1.72 8.35 0.94
N ASN A 67 -2.16 9.48 0.36
CA ASN A 67 -2.46 9.59 -1.06
C ASN A 67 -1.20 10.11 -1.78
N LEU A 68 -0.40 9.21 -2.34
CA LEU A 68 0.91 9.51 -2.90
C LEU A 68 1.02 9.03 -4.36
N THR A 69 1.96 9.63 -5.09
CA THR A 69 2.35 9.11 -6.39
C THR A 69 3.32 7.94 -6.27
N ALA A 70 3.45 7.13 -7.32
CA ALA A 70 4.40 6.02 -7.34
C ALA A 70 5.86 6.51 -7.15
N LEU A 71 6.23 7.66 -7.74
CA LEU A 71 7.56 8.25 -7.58
C LEU A 71 7.83 8.73 -6.15
N ILE A 72 6.83 9.35 -5.49
CA ILE A 72 6.99 9.75 -4.08
C ILE A 72 7.16 8.51 -3.19
N MET A 73 6.38 7.46 -3.43
CA MET A 73 6.49 6.20 -2.69
C MET A 73 7.86 5.54 -2.90
N LEU A 74 8.35 5.48 -4.16
CA LEU A 74 9.69 5.01 -4.49
C LEU A 74 10.77 5.76 -3.70
N ASN A 75 10.74 7.10 -3.74
CA ASN A 75 11.73 7.92 -3.05
C ASN A 75 11.73 7.69 -1.53
N LYS A 76 10.54 7.54 -0.92
CA LYS A 76 10.43 7.22 0.53
C LYS A 76 11.04 5.87 0.86
N ILE A 77 10.74 4.84 0.09
CA ILE A 77 11.29 3.49 0.30
C ILE A 77 12.82 3.50 0.14
N GLN A 78 13.32 4.12 -0.92
CA GLN A 78 14.77 4.20 -1.18
C GLN A 78 15.53 4.97 -0.09
N LYS A 79 14.94 6.07 0.42
CA LYS A 79 15.50 6.82 1.55
C LYS A 79 15.62 5.93 2.80
N LEU A 80 14.56 5.17 3.13
CA LEU A 80 14.56 4.26 4.27
C LEU A 80 15.54 3.08 4.09
N MET A 81 15.72 2.62 2.86
CA MET A 81 16.67 1.56 2.54
C MET A 81 18.11 2.06 2.39
N LYS A 82 18.34 3.39 2.44
CA LYS A 82 19.64 4.05 2.19
C LYS A 82 20.27 3.60 0.86
N LYS A 83 19.47 3.40 -0.17
CA LYS A 83 19.90 2.90 -1.47
C LYS A 83 19.07 3.50 -2.59
N LYS A 84 19.72 4.05 -3.62
CA LYS A 84 19.08 4.71 -4.76
C LYS A 84 19.27 3.86 -6.02
N ILE A 85 18.17 3.56 -6.70
CA ILE A 85 18.14 2.92 -8.02
C ILE A 85 17.20 3.75 -8.89
N ASN A 86 17.68 4.23 -10.03
CA ASN A 86 16.84 4.98 -10.96
C ASN A 86 15.81 4.05 -11.62
N PRO A 87 14.52 4.37 -11.55
CA PRO A 87 13.49 3.53 -12.15
C PRO A 87 13.48 3.65 -13.68
N LEU A 88 13.12 2.58 -14.35
CA LEU A 88 12.67 2.63 -15.73
C LEU A 88 11.18 3.00 -15.75
N ILE A 89 10.84 4.15 -16.28
CA ILE A 89 9.45 4.59 -16.46
C ILE A 89 9.01 4.20 -17.86
N LYS A 90 8.07 3.24 -17.96
CA LYS A 90 7.57 2.75 -19.26
C LYS A 90 6.49 3.66 -19.87
N ASN A 91 5.69 4.33 -19.04
CA ASN A 91 4.58 5.21 -19.42
C ASN A 91 3.64 4.60 -20.51
N ASN A 92 3.41 3.29 -20.42
CA ASN A 92 2.63 2.56 -21.42
C ASN A 92 1.17 2.27 -20.96
N SER A 93 0.76 2.81 -19.83
CA SER A 93 -0.63 2.71 -19.36
C SER A 93 -1.48 3.77 -20.09
N LYS A 94 -2.33 3.32 -21.02
CA LYS A 94 -3.13 4.21 -21.87
C LYS A 94 -4.34 4.83 -21.15
N ILE A 95 -4.97 4.07 -20.25
CA ILE A 95 -6.19 4.51 -19.52
C ILE A 95 -6.03 4.17 -18.05
N GLU A 96 -5.67 5.17 -17.24
CA GLU A 96 -5.60 5.01 -15.79
C GLU A 96 -6.25 6.19 -15.06
N ILE A 97 -6.89 5.89 -13.94
CA ILE A 97 -7.47 6.91 -13.04
C ILE A 97 -6.33 7.80 -12.53
N LYS A 98 -6.39 9.09 -12.81
CA LYS A 98 -5.36 10.06 -12.40
C LYS A 98 -5.20 10.14 -10.87
N LYS A 99 -6.31 10.09 -10.13
CA LYS A 99 -6.33 10.18 -8.67
C LYS A 99 -7.35 9.21 -8.10
N GLN A 100 -6.90 8.28 -7.27
CA GLN A 100 -7.75 7.36 -6.52
C GLN A 100 -7.56 7.62 -5.03
N LYS A 101 -8.65 7.96 -4.36
CA LYS A 101 -8.71 8.23 -2.92
C LYS A 101 -10.01 7.65 -2.38
N LEU A 102 -9.93 6.88 -1.31
CA LEU A 102 -11.09 6.30 -0.66
C LEU A 102 -11.55 7.16 0.51
N ASN A 103 -12.86 7.38 0.61
CA ASN A 103 -13.46 8.06 1.75
C ASN A 103 -13.90 7.01 2.79
N TYR A 104 -13.26 7.02 3.95
CA TYR A 104 -13.55 6.08 5.04
C TYR A 104 -14.51 6.63 6.11
N GLN A 105 -15.18 7.76 5.87
CA GLN A 105 -16.06 8.40 6.87
C GLN A 105 -17.19 7.48 7.35
N LYS A 106 -17.76 6.66 6.48
CA LYS A 106 -18.78 5.68 6.88
C LYS A 106 -18.20 4.63 7.84
N ALA A 107 -16.99 4.11 7.55
CA ALA A 107 -16.30 3.19 8.44
C ALA A 107 -15.99 3.84 9.79
N PHE A 108 -15.58 5.11 9.80
CA PHE A 108 -15.35 5.86 11.04
C PHE A 108 -16.64 6.03 11.85
N LYS A 109 -17.73 6.48 11.23
CA LYS A 109 -19.01 6.71 11.93
C LYS A 109 -19.59 5.41 12.51
N GLU A 110 -19.61 4.35 11.71
CA GLU A 110 -20.33 3.13 12.04
C GLU A 110 -19.48 2.04 12.71
N LEU A 111 -18.18 1.93 12.39
CA LEU A 111 -17.26 0.96 12.97
C LEU A 111 -16.30 1.59 13.99
N LYS A 112 -16.26 2.95 14.11
CA LYS A 112 -15.23 3.69 14.85
C LYS A 112 -13.81 3.42 14.33
N TRP A 113 -13.70 2.92 13.08
CA TRP A 113 -12.44 2.65 12.44
C TRP A 113 -11.87 3.88 11.74
N LYS A 114 -10.58 4.09 11.91
CA LYS A 114 -9.81 5.10 11.16
C LYS A 114 -8.40 4.58 10.90
N PRO A 115 -7.74 5.01 9.79
CA PRO A 115 -6.34 4.67 9.56
C PRO A 115 -5.47 5.32 10.65
N SER A 116 -4.63 4.53 11.29
CA SER A 116 -3.79 4.92 12.41
C SER A 116 -2.29 4.80 12.12
N ALA A 117 -1.91 4.11 11.05
CA ALA A 117 -0.53 3.81 10.75
C ALA A 117 0.28 5.07 10.38
N ASN A 118 1.48 5.18 10.94
CA ASN A 118 2.51 6.09 10.46
C ASN A 118 3.17 5.47 9.24
N LEU A 119 3.23 6.22 8.13
CA LEU A 119 3.74 5.70 6.86
C LEU A 119 5.18 5.20 6.94
N GLU A 120 6.07 5.97 7.54
CA GLU A 120 7.51 5.62 7.61
C GLU A 120 7.72 4.37 8.46
N LYS A 121 7.08 4.30 9.63
CA LYS A 121 7.13 3.12 10.49
C LYS A 121 6.58 1.89 9.75
N SER A 122 5.47 2.02 9.05
CA SER A 122 4.85 0.93 8.28
C SER A 122 5.73 0.46 7.13
N LEU A 123 6.40 1.39 6.45
CA LEU A 123 7.36 1.05 5.39
C LEU A 123 8.59 0.35 5.96
N LEU A 124 9.14 0.81 7.09
CA LEU A 124 10.26 0.13 7.77
C LEU A 124 9.91 -1.29 8.19
N GLU A 125 8.74 -1.51 8.79
CA GLU A 125 8.27 -2.85 9.14
C GLU A 125 8.12 -3.73 7.89
N THR A 126 7.59 -3.17 6.80
CA THR A 126 7.43 -3.87 5.52
C THR A 126 8.79 -4.23 4.90
N ILE A 127 9.74 -3.29 4.88
CA ILE A 127 11.10 -3.52 4.39
C ILE A 127 11.79 -4.61 5.20
N THR A 128 11.68 -4.56 6.53
CA THR A 128 12.26 -5.55 7.45
C THR A 128 11.69 -6.94 7.18
N TRP A 129 10.38 -7.03 6.95
CA TRP A 129 9.72 -8.29 6.61
C TRP A 129 10.26 -8.86 5.29
N TYR A 130 10.38 -8.04 4.23
CA TYR A 130 10.94 -8.48 2.94
C TYR A 130 12.41 -8.89 3.04
N LYS A 131 13.23 -8.17 3.84
CA LYS A 131 14.62 -8.56 4.10
C LYS A 131 14.69 -9.95 4.73
N LYS A 132 13.89 -10.19 5.78
CA LYS A 132 13.87 -11.48 6.47
C LYS A 132 13.40 -12.64 5.58
N ASN A 133 12.47 -12.36 4.68
CA ASN A 133 11.86 -13.36 3.81
C ASN A 133 12.43 -13.35 2.38
N LEU A 134 13.56 -12.68 2.15
CA LEU A 134 14.17 -12.53 0.82
C LEU A 134 14.41 -13.87 0.08
N PRO A 135 14.81 -14.97 0.74
CA PRO A 135 15.02 -16.27 0.06
C PRO A 135 13.76 -16.83 -0.63
N TYR A 136 12.56 -16.44 -0.18
CA TYR A 136 11.30 -16.90 -0.80
C TYR A 136 10.93 -16.13 -2.08
N PHE A 137 11.67 -15.08 -2.41
CA PHE A 137 11.46 -14.27 -3.62
C PHE A 137 12.58 -14.58 -4.61
N LYS A 138 12.33 -15.52 -5.53
CA LYS A 138 13.27 -15.92 -6.61
C LYS A 138 13.42 -14.85 -7.69
#